data_3194791ec3bdccf0ae1e23db97727bdc
#
_entry.id   3194791ec3bdccf0ae1e23db97727bdc
#
_cell.length_a   1.000
_cell.length_b   1.000
_cell.length_c   1.000
_cell.angle_alpha   90.00
_cell.angle_beta   90.00
_cell.angle_gamma   90.00
#
_symmetry.space_group_name_H-M   'P 1'
#
loop_
_entity.id
_entity.type
_entity.pdbx_description
1 polymer ?
#
loop_
_entity_poly.entity_id
_entity_poly.type
_entity_poly.pdbx_seq_one_letter_code
_entity_poly.pdbx_strand_id
1 'polypeptide(L)'
;MVCNKLRQPQNYIEAVDPDSVEMKTAELLFGIDGTMMFRYNSKDTFQALYVYLSEYHSGKRVSHKRVLELSYEDVKSAKNGLIVITPDFDNFTAKLIAADEYSKYMTETPILEGVANREYCGRSVTSIENKSTIEYGTEQGLAALIYGEQGVSSLPIQDITGEYIDTDNEYMYYYSAEFVK
;
A
#
# COMPACT_ATOMS: atom_id res chain seq x y z
N MET A 1 -41.88 13.45 -0.57
CA MET A 1 -40.78 14.39 -0.82
C MET A 1 -39.49 13.66 -0.42
N VAL A 2 -38.84 12.96 -1.38
CA VAL A 2 -37.63 12.21 -1.11
C VAL A 2 -36.47 13.20 -1.14
N CYS A 3 -35.89 13.46 0.01
CA CYS A 3 -34.72 14.32 0.14
C CYS A 3 -33.51 13.56 -0.45
N ASN A 4 -33.21 13.80 -1.73
CA ASN A 4 -31.92 13.40 -2.31
C ASN A 4 -30.82 14.20 -1.59
N LYS A 5 -30.31 13.67 -0.49
CA LYS A 5 -29.00 14.12 0.03
C LYS A 5 -27.99 13.86 -1.10
N LEU A 6 -27.65 14.91 -1.83
CA LEU A 6 -26.49 14.91 -2.69
C LEU A 6 -25.32 14.39 -1.84
N ARG A 7 -24.87 13.16 -2.12
CA ARG A 7 -23.65 12.62 -1.50
C ARG A 7 -22.53 13.57 -1.90
N GLN A 8 -21.97 14.28 -0.94
CA GLN A 8 -20.76 15.05 -1.19
C GLN A 8 -19.70 14.10 -1.75
N PRO A 9 -18.94 14.53 -2.76
CA PRO A 9 -17.85 13.71 -3.28
C PRO A 9 -16.95 13.34 -2.10
N GLN A 10 -16.76 12.05 -1.90
CA GLN A 10 -15.90 11.56 -0.84
C GLN A 10 -14.45 11.65 -1.33
N ASN A 11 -13.55 12.10 -0.47
CA ASN A 11 -12.12 12.24 -0.77
C ASN A 11 -11.34 11.40 0.22
N TYR A 12 -11.11 10.13 -0.11
CA TYR A 12 -10.53 9.20 0.83
C TYR A 12 -9.76 8.04 0.19
N ILE A 13 -8.90 7.44 0.98
CA ILE A 13 -8.34 6.12 0.80
C ILE A 13 -8.65 5.27 2.03
N GLU A 14 -9.03 4.01 1.84
CA GLU A 14 -9.37 3.09 2.92
C GLU A 14 -8.93 1.66 2.58
N ALA A 15 -8.59 0.88 3.58
CA ALA A 15 -8.42 -0.56 3.42
C ALA A 15 -9.78 -1.19 3.09
N VAL A 16 -9.78 -2.14 2.17
CA VAL A 16 -10.96 -2.95 1.86
C VAL A 16 -11.15 -3.97 2.98
N ASP A 17 -12.38 -4.08 3.46
CA ASP A 17 -12.74 -5.01 4.53
C ASP A 17 -12.30 -6.45 4.17
N PRO A 18 -11.50 -7.12 5.02
CA PRO A 18 -11.06 -8.50 4.80
C PRO A 18 -12.22 -9.48 4.59
N ASP A 19 -13.38 -9.21 5.19
CA ASP A 19 -14.58 -10.05 5.06
C ASP A 19 -15.43 -9.75 3.82
N SER A 20 -15.05 -8.73 3.03
CA SER A 20 -15.76 -8.37 1.80
C SER A 20 -15.66 -9.44 0.71
N VAL A 21 -16.63 -9.45 -0.20
CA VAL A 21 -16.62 -10.36 -1.36
C VAL A 21 -15.42 -10.05 -2.28
N GLU A 22 -15.06 -8.78 -2.42
CA GLU A 22 -13.91 -8.35 -3.22
C GLU A 22 -12.63 -8.98 -2.68
N MET A 23 -12.41 -8.90 -1.36
CA MET A 23 -11.20 -9.43 -0.75
C MET A 23 -11.14 -10.94 -0.82
N LYS A 24 -12.23 -11.64 -0.49
CA LYS A 24 -12.34 -13.10 -0.62
C LYS A 24 -12.15 -13.59 -2.06
N THR A 25 -12.60 -12.81 -3.03
CA THR A 25 -12.36 -13.12 -4.45
C THR A 25 -10.88 -12.95 -4.81
N ALA A 26 -10.22 -11.91 -4.33
CA ALA A 26 -8.80 -11.71 -4.55
C ALA A 26 -7.97 -12.84 -3.93
N GLU A 27 -8.27 -13.25 -2.71
CA GLU A 27 -7.62 -14.38 -2.04
C GLU A 27 -7.80 -15.70 -2.81
N LEU A 28 -9.01 -15.98 -3.31
CA LEU A 28 -9.28 -17.16 -4.11
C LEU A 28 -8.52 -17.19 -5.44
N LEU A 29 -8.36 -16.03 -6.09
CA LEU A 29 -7.69 -15.93 -7.38
C LEU A 29 -6.17 -15.93 -7.28
N PHE A 30 -5.64 -15.36 -6.21
CA PHE A 30 -4.19 -15.17 -6.03
C PHE A 30 -3.58 -16.14 -5.02
N GLY A 31 -4.42 -16.85 -4.24
CA GLY A 31 -4.00 -17.93 -3.33
C GLY A 31 -3.14 -17.44 -2.16
N ILE A 32 -3.39 -16.24 -1.61
CA ILE A 32 -2.36 -15.56 -0.82
C ILE A 32 -2.86 -15.06 0.52
N ASP A 33 -2.17 -15.54 1.57
CA ASP A 33 -2.18 -14.92 2.88
C ASP A 33 -1.49 -13.54 2.82
N GLY A 34 -2.12 -12.53 3.42
CA GLY A 34 -1.51 -11.20 3.58
C GLY A 34 -1.73 -10.22 2.43
N THR A 35 -2.61 -10.53 1.45
CA THR A 35 -3.04 -9.54 0.46
C THR A 35 -3.73 -8.36 1.13
N MET A 36 -3.29 -7.15 0.77
CA MET A 36 -3.87 -5.90 1.23
C MET A 36 -4.44 -5.13 0.05
N MET A 37 -5.67 -4.71 0.17
CA MET A 37 -6.37 -3.96 -0.87
C MET A 37 -6.86 -2.62 -0.32
N PHE A 38 -6.58 -1.56 -1.06
CA PHE A 38 -6.97 -0.20 -0.70
C PHE A 38 -7.84 0.37 -1.80
N ARG A 39 -8.99 0.91 -1.42
CA ARG A 39 -9.88 1.64 -2.32
C ARG A 39 -9.68 3.12 -2.12
N TYR A 40 -9.55 3.87 -3.20
CA TYR A 40 -9.59 5.32 -3.15
C TYR A 40 -10.80 5.90 -3.89
N ASN A 41 -11.25 7.04 -3.40
CA ASN A 41 -12.28 7.87 -4.04
C ASN A 41 -11.83 9.33 -3.94
N SER A 42 -11.32 9.85 -5.03
CA SER A 42 -10.80 11.21 -5.11
C SER A 42 -11.91 12.22 -5.39
N LYS A 43 -11.94 13.30 -4.64
CA LYS A 43 -12.87 14.41 -4.87
C LYS A 43 -12.58 15.15 -6.17
N ASP A 44 -11.31 15.41 -6.42
CA ASP A 44 -10.82 16.16 -7.56
C ASP A 44 -10.12 15.23 -8.57
N THR A 45 -9.92 15.71 -9.78
CA THR A 45 -9.00 15.09 -10.73
C THR A 45 -7.56 15.29 -10.26
N PHE A 46 -6.69 14.35 -10.55
CA PHE A 46 -5.26 14.41 -10.27
C PHE A 46 -4.47 13.99 -11.52
N GLN A 47 -3.22 14.40 -11.63
CA GLN A 47 -2.38 14.13 -12.81
C GLN A 47 -1.67 12.78 -12.70
N ALA A 48 -1.33 12.37 -11.49
CA ALA A 48 -0.68 11.08 -11.28
C ALA A 48 -1.00 10.49 -9.91
N LEU A 49 -0.98 9.16 -9.86
CA LEU A 49 -0.90 8.38 -8.64
C LEU A 49 0.46 7.68 -8.61
N TYR A 50 1.26 7.99 -7.62
CA TYR A 50 2.53 7.33 -7.35
C TYR A 50 2.39 6.40 -6.17
N VAL A 51 3.07 5.24 -6.23
CA VAL A 51 3.29 4.40 -5.07
C VAL A 51 4.78 4.27 -4.84
N TYR A 52 5.18 4.50 -3.60
CA TYR A 52 6.56 4.43 -3.16
C TYR A 52 6.78 3.21 -2.28
N LEU A 53 7.99 2.71 -2.31
CA LEU A 53 8.51 1.71 -1.39
C LEU A 53 9.70 2.30 -0.64
N SER A 54 9.59 2.36 0.68
CA SER A 54 10.70 2.65 1.60
C SER A 54 11.15 1.37 2.27
N GLU A 55 12.45 1.12 2.21
CA GLU A 55 13.09 0.00 2.90
C GLU A 55 13.81 0.51 4.14
N TYR A 56 13.60 -0.17 5.27
CA TYR A 56 14.26 0.14 6.53
C TYR A 56 15.03 -1.07 7.02
N HIS A 57 16.25 -0.83 7.50
CA HIS A 57 17.06 -1.82 8.20
C HIS A 57 17.33 -1.33 9.62
N SER A 58 16.89 -2.10 10.63
CA SER A 58 16.98 -1.75 12.06
C SER A 58 16.56 -0.30 12.32
N GLY A 59 15.38 0.05 11.82
CA GLY A 59 14.77 1.37 11.98
C GLY A 59 15.33 2.49 11.09
N LYS A 60 16.45 2.27 10.38
CA LYS A 60 17.03 3.27 9.46
C LYS A 60 16.54 3.06 8.03
N ARG A 61 15.99 4.11 7.38
CA ARG A 61 15.63 4.05 5.97
C ARG A 61 16.89 3.96 5.10
N VAL A 62 17.00 2.86 4.33
CA VAL A 62 18.13 2.60 3.43
C VAL A 62 17.78 2.84 1.96
N SER A 63 16.48 2.81 1.63
CA SER A 63 15.99 3.07 0.29
C SER A 63 14.62 3.75 0.34
N HIS A 64 14.36 4.62 -0.65
CA HIS A 64 13.04 5.21 -0.90
C HIS A 64 12.91 5.42 -2.40
N LYS A 65 11.99 4.71 -3.04
CA LYS A 65 11.86 4.74 -4.50
C LYS A 65 10.40 4.66 -4.94
N ARG A 66 10.05 5.35 -6.00
CA ARG A 66 8.78 5.16 -6.68
C ARG A 66 8.80 3.83 -7.42
N VAL A 67 7.87 2.95 -7.08
CA VAL A 67 7.78 1.59 -7.64
C VAL A 67 6.60 1.43 -8.60
N LEU A 68 5.63 2.36 -8.57
CA LEU A 68 4.50 2.35 -9.49
C LEU A 68 4.06 3.79 -9.80
N GLU A 69 3.61 4.00 -11.03
CA GLU A 69 3.05 5.27 -11.51
C GLU A 69 1.85 5.01 -12.43
N LEU A 70 0.72 5.67 -12.15
CA LEU A 70 -0.37 5.90 -13.08
C LEU A 70 -0.39 7.38 -13.43
N SER A 71 -0.06 7.72 -14.68
CA SER A 71 -0.05 9.09 -15.18
C SER A 71 -1.20 9.31 -16.15
N TYR A 72 -1.81 10.49 -16.10
CA TYR A 72 -2.99 10.88 -16.86
C TYR A 72 -2.65 12.14 -17.69
N GLU A 73 -2.03 11.94 -18.84
CA GLU A 73 -1.75 13.02 -19.79
C GLU A 73 -3.06 13.41 -20.51
N ASP A 74 -3.42 14.69 -20.44
CA ASP A 74 -4.57 15.32 -21.13
C ASP A 74 -5.95 14.69 -20.83
N VAL A 75 -6.07 13.75 -19.93
CA VAL A 75 -7.29 13.05 -19.58
C VAL A 75 -7.68 13.32 -18.14
N LYS A 76 -8.97 13.36 -17.90
CA LYS A 76 -9.48 13.33 -16.52
C LYS A 76 -9.08 12.01 -15.88
N SER A 77 -8.34 12.08 -14.78
CA SER A 77 -8.05 10.89 -13.97
C SER A 77 -9.34 10.21 -13.53
N ALA A 78 -9.28 8.90 -13.37
CA ALA A 78 -10.32 8.19 -12.66
C ALA A 78 -10.40 8.70 -11.21
N LYS A 79 -11.63 8.94 -10.77
CA LYS A 79 -11.85 9.36 -9.38
C LYS A 79 -11.84 8.20 -8.40
N ASN A 80 -11.97 6.99 -8.91
CA ASN A 80 -12.04 5.78 -8.10
C ASN A 80 -11.06 4.74 -8.61
N GLY A 81 -10.44 4.03 -7.71
CA GLY A 81 -9.56 2.92 -8.07
C GLY A 81 -9.15 2.08 -6.88
N LEU A 82 -8.26 1.16 -7.17
CA LEU A 82 -7.72 0.19 -6.20
C LEU A 82 -6.19 0.20 -6.25
N ILE A 83 -5.59 0.04 -5.09
CA ILE A 83 -4.18 -0.31 -4.92
C ILE A 83 -4.17 -1.65 -4.20
N VAL A 84 -3.45 -2.63 -4.74
CA VAL A 84 -3.34 -3.97 -4.13
C VAL A 84 -1.89 -4.31 -3.93
N ILE A 85 -1.55 -4.74 -2.74
CA ILE A 85 -0.22 -5.22 -2.35
C ILE A 85 -0.36 -6.68 -1.96
N THR A 86 0.33 -7.54 -2.67
CA THR A 86 0.25 -8.99 -2.52
C THR A 86 1.63 -9.55 -2.25
N PRO A 87 2.00 -9.81 -1.00
CA PRO A 87 3.26 -10.45 -0.69
C PRO A 87 3.27 -11.91 -1.13
N ASP A 88 4.34 -12.34 -1.76
CA ASP A 88 4.65 -13.74 -2.02
C ASP A 88 5.77 -14.16 -1.06
N PHE A 89 5.37 -14.80 0.01
CA PHE A 89 6.28 -15.16 1.10
C PHE A 89 7.23 -16.32 0.75
N ASP A 90 6.86 -17.13 -0.23
CA ASP A 90 7.70 -18.26 -0.67
C ASP A 90 8.82 -17.79 -1.62
N ASN A 91 8.51 -16.83 -2.48
CA ASN A 91 9.46 -16.25 -3.43
C ASN A 91 10.14 -14.98 -2.92
N PHE A 92 9.73 -14.47 -1.77
CA PHE A 92 10.22 -13.22 -1.20
C PHE A 92 10.09 -12.04 -2.16
N THR A 93 8.90 -11.87 -2.71
CA THR A 93 8.53 -10.73 -3.54
C THR A 93 7.21 -10.13 -3.05
N ALA A 94 6.90 -8.93 -3.50
CA ALA A 94 5.57 -8.36 -3.36
C ALA A 94 5.09 -7.82 -4.70
N LYS A 95 3.92 -8.25 -5.14
CA LYS A 95 3.24 -7.70 -6.30
C LYS A 95 2.44 -6.48 -5.87
N LEU A 96 2.61 -5.41 -6.62
CA LEU A 96 1.88 -4.17 -6.47
C LEU A 96 1.03 -3.94 -7.71
N ILE A 97 -0.26 -3.71 -7.52
CA ILE A 97 -1.19 -3.42 -8.60
C ILE A 97 -1.87 -2.09 -8.27
N ALA A 98 -1.92 -1.17 -9.22
CA ALA A 98 -2.83 -0.05 -9.18
C ALA A 98 -3.73 -0.11 -10.40
N ALA A 99 -5.03 0.08 -10.19
CA ALA A 99 -6.02 -0.02 -11.24
C ALA A 99 -7.17 0.98 -11.00
N ASP A 100 -7.65 1.55 -12.09
CA ASP A 100 -8.86 2.35 -12.15
C ASP A 100 -9.69 1.99 -13.38
N GLU A 101 -10.68 2.80 -13.73
CA GLU A 101 -11.55 2.55 -14.90
C GLU A 101 -10.82 2.70 -16.25
N TYR A 102 -9.65 3.37 -16.30
CA TYR A 102 -8.91 3.67 -17.53
C TYR A 102 -7.60 2.91 -17.63
N SER A 103 -6.99 2.58 -16.51
CA SER A 103 -5.62 2.10 -16.44
C SER A 103 -5.45 0.97 -15.45
N LYS A 104 -4.52 0.07 -15.76
CA LYS A 104 -4.03 -0.95 -14.84
C LYS A 104 -2.54 -1.08 -15.01
N TYR A 105 -1.83 -0.98 -13.91
CA TYR A 105 -0.39 -1.22 -13.87
C TYR A 105 -0.06 -2.23 -12.78
N MET A 106 0.96 -3.04 -13.05
CA MET A 106 1.45 -4.05 -12.10
C MET A 106 2.98 -4.06 -12.12
N THR A 107 3.57 -4.15 -10.94
CA THR A 107 5.01 -4.35 -10.75
C THR A 107 5.24 -5.37 -9.65
N GLU A 108 6.46 -5.90 -9.59
CA GLU A 108 6.90 -6.80 -8.53
C GLU A 108 8.19 -6.26 -7.92
N THR A 109 8.28 -6.29 -6.61
CA THR A 109 9.44 -5.80 -5.85
C THR A 109 10.04 -6.96 -5.04
N PRO A 110 11.37 -7.14 -5.03
CA PRO A 110 12.01 -8.12 -4.16
C PRO A 110 11.90 -7.72 -2.68
N ILE A 111 11.85 -8.72 -1.81
CA ILE A 111 11.84 -8.58 -0.35
C ILE A 111 13.01 -9.41 0.18
N LEU A 112 13.72 -8.90 1.19
CA LEU A 112 14.88 -9.56 1.80
C LEU A 112 15.93 -9.97 0.76
N GLU A 113 16.14 -9.15 -0.28
CA GLU A 113 17.16 -9.40 -1.29
C GLU A 113 18.56 -9.38 -0.66
N GLY A 114 19.35 -10.44 -0.87
CA GLY A 114 20.67 -10.57 -0.31
C GLY A 114 20.74 -10.93 1.19
N VAL A 115 19.58 -11.09 1.85
CA VAL A 115 19.52 -11.54 3.25
C VAL A 115 19.71 -13.06 3.31
N ALA A 116 20.70 -13.50 4.08
CA ALA A 116 20.93 -14.93 4.32
C ALA A 116 19.86 -15.47 5.27
N ASN A 117 19.48 -16.75 5.07
CA ASN A 117 18.51 -17.46 5.93
C ASN A 117 17.15 -16.76 6.07
N ARG A 118 16.73 -15.99 5.06
CA ARG A 118 15.48 -15.22 5.05
C ARG A 118 14.22 -16.08 5.29
N GLU A 119 14.30 -17.38 5.01
CA GLU A 119 13.25 -18.36 5.25
C GLU A 119 12.96 -18.60 6.74
N TYR A 120 13.87 -18.22 7.63
CA TYR A 120 13.70 -18.32 9.08
C TYR A 120 13.25 -17.02 9.72
N CYS A 121 13.14 -15.92 8.98
CA CYS A 121 12.64 -14.67 9.51
C CYS A 121 11.16 -14.79 9.90
N GLY A 122 10.85 -14.36 11.12
CA GLY A 122 9.49 -14.05 11.52
C GLY A 122 8.94 -12.93 10.64
N ARG A 123 7.62 -12.88 10.48
CA ARG A 123 6.98 -11.87 9.64
C ARG A 123 5.73 -11.30 10.27
N SER A 124 5.44 -10.05 9.99
CA SER A 124 4.18 -9.38 10.31
C SER A 124 3.79 -8.46 9.17
N VAL A 125 2.51 -8.21 9.04
CA VAL A 125 1.94 -7.27 8.08
C VAL A 125 1.10 -6.26 8.84
N THR A 126 1.24 -4.99 8.51
CA THR A 126 0.40 -3.92 9.05
C THR A 126 -0.11 -3.05 7.90
N SER A 127 -1.29 -2.49 8.06
CA SER A 127 -1.91 -1.59 7.09
C SER A 127 -2.73 -0.51 7.79
N ILE A 128 -3.18 0.48 7.02
CA ILE A 128 -4.14 1.45 7.55
C ILE A 128 -5.40 0.74 8.01
N GLU A 129 -5.87 1.07 9.22
CA GLU A 129 -7.09 0.50 9.79
C GLU A 129 -8.32 1.34 9.49
N ASN A 130 -8.12 2.64 9.29
CA ASN A 130 -9.17 3.62 9.16
C ASN A 130 -9.13 4.30 7.80
N LYS A 131 -10.28 4.80 7.40
CA LYS A 131 -10.45 5.69 6.27
C LYS A 131 -9.68 6.99 6.49
N SER A 132 -8.79 7.34 5.55
CA SER A 132 -7.99 8.56 5.57
C SER A 132 -8.41 9.50 4.45
N THR A 133 -8.36 10.81 4.70
CA THR A 133 -8.58 11.81 3.65
C THR A 133 -7.39 11.83 2.71
N ILE A 134 -7.61 11.87 1.39
CA ILE A 134 -6.53 12.05 0.42
C ILE A 134 -5.99 13.48 0.55
N GLU A 135 -4.70 13.58 0.81
CA GLU A 135 -3.92 14.81 0.84
C GLU A 135 -3.05 14.87 -0.42
N TYR A 136 -3.44 15.73 -1.38
CA TYR A 136 -2.71 15.83 -2.64
C TYR A 136 -1.30 16.39 -2.46
N GLY A 137 -0.33 15.78 -3.13
CA GLY A 137 1.08 16.15 -3.03
C GLY A 137 1.76 15.72 -1.71
N THR A 138 1.12 14.79 -0.98
CA THR A 138 1.65 14.24 0.26
C THR A 138 1.62 12.72 0.20
N GLU A 139 2.72 12.08 0.56
CA GLU A 139 2.76 10.64 0.72
C GLU A 139 1.96 10.21 1.95
N GLN A 140 1.06 9.27 1.75
CA GLN A 140 0.23 8.67 2.79
C GLN A 140 0.51 7.19 2.89
N GLY A 141 0.85 6.71 4.09
CA GLY A 141 1.14 5.30 4.34
C GLY A 141 -0.04 4.40 4.05
N LEU A 142 0.22 3.24 3.48
CA LEU A 142 -0.76 2.21 3.17
C LEU A 142 -0.53 0.95 3.99
N ALA A 143 0.68 0.39 3.88
CA ALA A 143 1.01 -0.89 4.47
C ALA A 143 2.50 -1.03 4.72
N ALA A 144 2.87 -1.97 5.60
CA ALA A 144 4.24 -2.41 5.75
C ALA A 144 4.32 -3.93 5.94
N LEU A 145 5.35 -4.51 5.32
CA LEU A 145 5.79 -5.88 5.54
C LEU A 145 7.01 -5.82 6.46
N ILE A 146 6.95 -6.54 7.57
CA ILE A 146 7.94 -6.47 8.64
C ILE A 146 8.55 -7.85 8.83
N TYR A 147 9.89 -7.91 8.94
CA TYR A 147 10.65 -9.14 9.12
C TYR A 147 11.71 -9.01 10.21
N GLY A 148 12.01 -10.12 10.89
CA GLY A 148 13.07 -10.19 11.88
C GLY A 148 13.44 -11.62 12.21
N GLU A 149 14.76 -11.90 12.43
CA GLU A 149 15.26 -13.24 12.76
C GLU A 149 14.84 -13.69 14.16
N GLN A 150 14.67 -12.75 15.09
CA GLN A 150 14.35 -13.05 16.50
C GLN A 150 12.90 -12.73 16.88
N GLY A 151 12.07 -12.51 15.88
CA GLY A 151 10.66 -12.12 16.05
C GLY A 151 10.40 -10.75 15.45
N VAL A 152 9.12 -10.39 15.42
CA VAL A 152 8.67 -9.11 14.85
C VAL A 152 7.67 -8.43 15.79
N SER A 153 7.75 -7.12 15.85
CA SER A 153 6.77 -6.27 16.54
C SER A 153 5.93 -5.53 15.50
N SER A 154 4.62 -5.58 15.65
CA SER A 154 3.71 -4.78 14.81
C SER A 154 3.87 -3.30 15.12
N LEU A 155 3.90 -2.47 14.08
CA LEU A 155 3.95 -1.02 14.18
C LEU A 155 2.74 -0.42 13.49
N PRO A 156 2.06 0.56 14.11
CA PRO A 156 1.02 1.32 13.43
C PRO A 156 1.58 2.08 12.22
N ILE A 157 0.84 2.12 11.13
CA ILE A 157 1.31 2.77 9.87
C ILE A 157 1.68 4.24 10.07
N GLN A 158 0.95 4.96 10.91
CA GLN A 158 1.22 6.37 11.20
C GLN A 158 2.54 6.61 11.94
N ASP A 159 3.11 5.58 12.56
CA ASP A 159 4.39 5.69 13.31
C ASP A 159 5.59 5.43 12.40
N ILE A 160 5.35 4.94 11.17
CA ILE A 160 6.39 4.68 10.16
C ILE A 160 6.61 5.96 9.36
N THR A 161 7.43 6.86 9.88
CA THR A 161 7.67 8.17 9.26
C THR A 161 9.14 8.56 9.28
N GLY A 162 9.57 9.27 8.23
CA GLY A 162 10.91 9.85 8.19
C GLY A 162 12.03 8.85 7.88
N GLU A 163 13.24 9.21 8.26
CA GLU A 163 14.46 8.43 7.97
C GLU A 163 14.82 7.42 9.08
N TYR A 164 14.26 7.64 10.27
CA TYR A 164 14.53 6.81 11.44
C TYR A 164 13.22 6.49 12.15
N ILE A 165 13.05 5.21 12.50
CA ILE A 165 11.92 4.69 13.24
C ILE A 165 12.47 3.96 14.45
N ASP A 166 11.88 4.22 15.62
CA ASP A 166 12.22 3.51 16.85
C ASP A 166 11.58 2.11 16.83
N THR A 167 12.38 1.11 16.48
CA THR A 167 11.94 -0.27 16.33
C THR A 167 13.07 -1.26 16.47
N ASP A 168 12.77 -2.43 17.04
CA ASP A 168 13.67 -3.59 17.08
C ASP A 168 13.54 -4.47 15.82
N ASN A 169 12.64 -4.15 14.91
CA ASN A 169 12.46 -4.91 13.67
C ASN A 169 13.67 -4.72 12.75
N GLU A 170 14.19 -5.83 12.23
CA GLU A 170 15.41 -5.82 11.41
C GLU A 170 15.17 -5.29 10.00
N TYR A 171 14.06 -5.70 9.37
CA TYR A 171 13.73 -5.30 8.00
C TYR A 171 12.26 -4.86 7.92
N MET A 172 12.02 -3.78 7.20
CA MET A 172 10.67 -3.31 6.96
C MET A 172 10.54 -2.71 5.56
N TYR A 173 9.48 -3.07 4.86
CA TYR A 173 9.11 -2.63 3.52
C TYR A 173 7.80 -1.86 3.61
N TYR A 174 7.91 -0.54 3.61
CA TYR A 174 6.78 0.38 3.81
C TYR A 174 6.30 0.94 2.47
N TYR A 175 5.02 0.75 2.17
CA TYR A 175 4.34 1.25 0.99
C TYR A 175 3.51 2.48 1.32
N SER A 176 3.69 3.54 0.51
CA SER A 176 2.91 4.77 0.59
C SER A 176 2.39 5.17 -0.78
N ALA A 177 1.34 5.98 -0.82
CA ALA A 177 0.76 6.52 -2.04
C ALA A 177 0.72 8.04 -2.01
N GLU A 178 0.90 8.66 -3.18
CA GLU A 178 0.79 10.10 -3.39
C GLU A 178 -0.11 10.39 -4.60
N PHE A 179 -1.09 11.27 -4.41
CA PHE A 179 -1.97 11.78 -5.47
C PHE A 179 -1.48 13.16 -5.87
N VAL A 180 -1.01 13.33 -7.09
CA VAL A 180 -0.40 14.57 -7.59
C VAL A 180 -1.38 15.33 -8.47
N LYS A 181 -1.57 16.63 -8.21
CA LYS A 181 -2.38 17.55 -9.00
C LYS A 181 -1.58 18.24 -10.09
#